data_0bdd5fa9efb2a287da35d8ead6259ee1
#
_entry.id   0bdd5fa9efb2a287da35d8ead6259ee1
#
_cell.length_a   1.000
_cell.length_b   1.000
_cell.length_c   1.000
_cell.angle_alpha   90.00
_cell.angle_beta   90.00
_cell.angle_gamma   90.00
#
_symmetry.space_group_name_H-M   'P 1'
#
loop_
_entity.id
_entity.type
_entity.pdbx_description
1 polymer ?
#
loop_
_entity_poly.entity_id
_entity_poly.type
_entity_poly.pdbx_seq_one_letter_code
_entity_poly.pdbx_strand_id
1 'polypeptide(L)'
;MANQNSRGANRRQNNTGGYAQTGANGLLEKLSTLVLMVTFGLVVYGGHLMYRQIDRPLTNVVIGGEFNHLLQQELATLVYEQINGGFLSVDLTKLRQVILDQPWVDQVSIRRQWPTSLQVKIIEEVPIARWGKSGFLNRLGEELKIADSSKLQALPVLRSDYGTSLEMMQQYQSMAQLLAPTGLKLVELQRDNLGAWRVDTESGVGLVLGRNKLVEKLRRFALVWESGLNRQLNNIKTIDLRYPNGLAVAWKDGILVGAQLNTEENPVRSVKG
;
A
#
# COMPACT_ATOMS: atom_id res chain seq x y z
N MET A 1 -17.62 -25.52 -112.30
CA MET A 1 -18.28 -24.19 -112.49
C MET A 1 -17.76 -23.26 -111.43
N ALA A 2 -17.10 -22.24 -111.95
CA ALA A 2 -17.08 -20.86 -111.50
C ALA A 2 -16.53 -20.61 -110.07
N ASN A 3 -15.46 -20.01 -109.94
CA ASN A 3 -14.92 -18.72 -110.35
C ASN A 3 -14.88 -17.75 -109.14
N GLN A 4 -13.82 -17.23 -108.85
CA GLN A 4 -13.25 -15.89 -108.87
C GLN A 4 -12.80 -15.38 -107.51
N ASN A 5 -11.51 -15.08 -107.45
CA ASN A 5 -10.94 -13.71 -107.31
C ASN A 5 -11.36 -12.96 -106.09
N SER A 6 -10.50 -12.31 -105.35
CA SER A 6 -9.40 -11.46 -105.72
C SER A 6 -8.85 -10.64 -104.49
N ARG A 7 -7.64 -10.19 -104.59
CA ARG A 7 -7.08 -8.97 -104.07
C ARG A 7 -6.94 -8.83 -102.56
N GLY A 8 -5.78 -9.02 -101.93
CA GLY A 8 -4.71 -8.06 -102.01
C GLY A 8 -5.03 -6.78 -101.21
N ALA A 9 -4.67 -6.68 -99.98
CA ALA A 9 -4.47 -5.40 -99.29
C ALA A 9 -3.26 -5.46 -98.44
N ASN A 10 -2.23 -4.84 -98.93
CA ASN A 10 -0.97 -4.57 -98.29
C ASN A 10 -1.20 -3.59 -97.09
N ARG A 11 -1.15 -4.08 -95.83
CA ARG A 11 -1.22 -3.14 -94.68
C ARG A 11 0.19 -2.80 -94.28
N ARG A 12 0.58 -1.60 -94.62
CA ARG A 12 1.78 -0.98 -94.15
C ARG A 12 1.83 -0.97 -92.63
N GLN A 13 2.83 -1.65 -92.07
CA GLN A 13 3.24 -1.49 -90.69
C GLN A 13 3.86 -0.09 -90.58
N ASN A 14 3.15 0.81 -89.93
CA ASN A 14 3.72 2.01 -89.39
C ASN A 14 4.59 1.65 -88.18
N ASN A 15 5.87 1.64 -88.42
CA ASN A 15 6.89 1.56 -87.40
C ASN A 15 7.01 2.97 -86.81
N THR A 16 6.17 3.25 -85.78
CA THR A 16 6.35 4.47 -84.99
C THR A 16 7.48 4.15 -83.96
N GLY A 17 8.61 4.79 -84.21
CA GLY A 17 9.79 4.70 -83.40
C GLY A 17 9.43 5.05 -81.93
N GLY A 18 9.54 4.06 -81.04
CA GLY A 18 9.56 4.27 -79.62
C GLY A 18 10.83 5.01 -79.27
N TYR A 19 10.71 6.29 -79.03
CA TYR A 19 11.79 7.06 -78.43
C TYR A 19 12.09 6.50 -77.03
N ALA A 20 13.30 6.04 -76.85
CA ALA A 20 13.82 5.60 -75.60
C ALA A 20 13.87 6.80 -74.61
N GLN A 21 12.80 6.96 -73.80
CA GLN A 21 12.73 7.91 -72.68
C GLN A 21 13.14 7.23 -71.33
N THR A 22 14.06 6.27 -71.38
CA THR A 22 14.42 5.46 -70.21
C THR A 22 15.65 5.94 -69.46
N GLY A 23 16.30 7.04 -69.86
CA GLY A 23 17.50 7.51 -69.16
C GLY A 23 17.29 8.67 -68.19
N ALA A 24 16.35 9.58 -68.47
CA ALA A 24 16.17 10.80 -67.70
C ALA A 24 15.31 10.58 -66.43
N ASN A 25 14.32 9.72 -66.48
CA ASN A 25 13.42 9.47 -65.35
C ASN A 25 14.11 8.71 -64.22
N GLY A 26 15.03 7.79 -64.49
CA GLY A 26 15.81 7.08 -63.49
C GLY A 26 16.84 7.92 -62.76
N LEU A 27 17.36 8.98 -63.40
CA LEU A 27 18.24 9.95 -62.76
C LEU A 27 17.45 10.92 -61.86
N LEU A 28 16.29 11.37 -62.30
CA LEU A 28 15.41 12.24 -61.53
C LEU A 28 14.84 11.50 -60.29
N GLU A 29 14.47 10.21 -60.39
CA GLU A 29 14.03 9.39 -59.26
C GLU A 29 15.18 9.21 -58.24
N LYS A 30 16.38 8.91 -58.66
CA LYS A 30 17.54 8.77 -57.78
C LYS A 30 17.89 10.12 -57.13
N LEU A 31 17.77 11.23 -57.84
CA LEU A 31 18.00 12.56 -57.31
C LEU A 31 16.93 12.93 -56.28
N SER A 32 15.66 12.63 -56.53
CA SER A 32 14.56 12.89 -55.62
C SER A 32 14.67 12.05 -54.32
N THR A 33 15.08 10.79 -54.42
CA THR A 33 15.33 9.93 -53.26
C THR A 33 16.53 10.40 -52.44
N LEU A 34 17.59 10.89 -53.12
CA LEU A 34 18.75 11.46 -52.43
C LEU A 34 18.37 12.75 -51.68
N VAL A 35 17.62 13.65 -52.33
CA VAL A 35 17.12 14.88 -51.69
C VAL A 35 16.22 14.55 -50.50
N LEU A 36 15.34 13.54 -50.59
CA LEU A 36 14.47 13.11 -49.52
C LEU A 36 15.28 12.53 -48.34
N MET A 37 16.31 11.73 -48.63
CA MET A 37 17.21 11.22 -47.57
C MET A 37 18.00 12.35 -46.89
N VAL A 38 18.50 13.32 -47.64
CA VAL A 38 19.23 14.45 -47.06
C VAL A 38 18.31 15.34 -46.21
N THR A 39 17.09 15.62 -46.68
CA THR A 39 16.10 16.40 -45.92
C THR A 39 15.67 15.66 -44.66
N PHE A 40 15.44 14.34 -44.74
CA PHE A 40 15.16 13.51 -43.58
C PHE A 40 16.33 13.54 -42.58
N GLY A 41 17.56 13.38 -43.05
CA GLY A 41 18.76 13.47 -42.19
C GLY A 41 18.89 14.84 -41.51
N LEU A 42 18.61 15.93 -42.21
CA LEU A 42 18.60 17.28 -41.63
C LEU A 42 17.51 17.48 -40.58
N VAL A 43 16.31 16.94 -40.81
CA VAL A 43 15.21 17.00 -39.85
C VAL A 43 15.56 16.21 -38.58
N VAL A 44 16.12 15.01 -38.73
CA VAL A 44 16.56 14.18 -37.59
C VAL A 44 17.69 14.87 -36.82
N TYR A 45 18.66 15.41 -37.54
CA TYR A 45 19.79 16.16 -36.94
C TYR A 45 19.31 17.42 -36.21
N GLY A 46 18.44 18.21 -36.84
CA GLY A 46 17.83 19.40 -36.24
C GLY A 46 16.98 19.04 -35.00
N GLY A 47 16.21 17.98 -35.09
CA GLY A 47 15.44 17.44 -33.95
C GLY A 47 16.35 16.99 -32.79
N HIS A 48 17.48 16.38 -33.12
CA HIS A 48 18.47 15.99 -32.10
C HIS A 48 19.13 17.19 -31.40
N LEU A 49 19.49 18.22 -32.17
CA LEU A 49 20.02 19.45 -31.60
C LEU A 49 18.99 20.17 -30.71
N MET A 50 17.75 20.25 -31.17
CA MET A 50 16.64 20.81 -30.39
C MET A 50 16.39 20.04 -29.10
N TYR A 51 16.39 18.69 -29.15
CA TYR A 51 16.26 17.84 -27.98
C TYR A 51 17.34 18.12 -26.94
N ARG A 52 18.61 18.25 -27.35
CA ARG A 52 19.73 18.59 -26.46
C ARG A 52 19.59 19.96 -25.79
N GLN A 53 18.98 20.94 -26.48
CA GLN A 53 18.73 22.27 -25.90
C GLN A 53 17.57 22.27 -24.89
N ILE A 54 16.60 21.38 -25.05
CA ILE A 54 15.43 21.25 -24.14
C ILE A 54 15.76 20.36 -22.94
N ASP A 55 16.64 19.34 -23.13
CA ASP A 55 17.09 18.47 -22.05
C ASP A 55 18.17 19.13 -21.18
N ARG A 56 17.76 20.20 -20.50
CA ARG A 56 18.63 20.95 -19.59
C ARG A 56 18.90 20.16 -18.32
N PRO A 57 20.04 20.37 -17.65
CA PRO A 57 20.30 19.77 -16.36
C PRO A 57 19.22 20.19 -15.34
N LEU A 58 18.83 19.27 -14.48
CA LEU A 58 17.92 19.54 -13.37
C LEU A 58 18.58 20.52 -12.39
N THR A 59 17.92 21.63 -12.12
CA THR A 59 18.45 22.68 -11.21
C THR A 59 17.81 22.63 -9.83
N ASN A 60 16.61 22.07 -9.72
CA ASN A 60 15.89 22.03 -8.45
C ASN A 60 15.06 20.77 -8.28
N VAL A 61 15.08 20.22 -7.05
CA VAL A 61 14.20 19.12 -6.62
C VAL A 61 13.43 19.59 -5.41
N VAL A 62 12.12 19.72 -5.56
CA VAL A 62 11.21 20.10 -4.48
C VAL A 62 10.63 18.84 -3.88
N ILE A 63 11.04 18.52 -2.65
CA ILE A 63 10.52 17.38 -1.90
C ILE A 63 9.45 17.89 -0.93
N GLY A 64 8.22 17.38 -1.09
CA GLY A 64 7.08 17.70 -0.25
C GLY A 64 6.49 16.45 0.39
N GLY A 65 5.94 16.59 1.58
CA GLY A 65 5.33 15.55 2.38
C GLY A 65 5.25 15.97 3.84
N GLU A 66 4.54 15.19 4.65
CA GLU A 66 4.58 15.31 6.10
C GLU A 66 5.63 14.32 6.61
N PHE A 67 6.74 14.83 7.12
CA PHE A 67 7.89 14.04 7.56
C PHE A 67 7.94 13.99 9.09
N ASN A 68 7.72 12.80 9.65
CA ASN A 68 7.80 12.53 11.08
C ASN A 68 9.04 11.70 11.44
N HIS A 69 9.47 10.85 10.52
CA HIS A 69 10.57 9.89 10.72
C HIS A 69 11.67 10.04 9.68
N LEU A 70 11.34 10.48 8.47
CA LEU A 70 12.30 10.71 7.40
C LEU A 70 12.90 12.11 7.51
N LEU A 71 14.20 12.21 7.34
CA LEU A 71 14.86 13.50 7.21
C LEU A 71 14.79 13.95 5.74
N GLN A 72 14.09 15.05 5.49
CA GLN A 72 13.94 15.63 4.14
C GLN A 72 15.30 15.83 3.45
N GLN A 73 16.33 16.14 4.22
CA GLN A 73 17.69 16.37 3.71
C GLN A 73 18.36 15.09 3.22
N GLU A 74 18.16 13.96 3.92
CA GLU A 74 18.68 12.64 3.50
C GLU A 74 18.01 12.18 2.21
N LEU A 75 16.69 12.35 2.13
CA LEU A 75 15.93 12.06 0.91
C LEU A 75 16.38 12.94 -0.27
N ALA A 76 16.65 14.23 -0.02
CA ALA A 76 17.18 15.12 -1.07
C ALA A 76 18.51 14.61 -1.61
N THR A 77 19.44 14.25 -0.71
CA THR A 77 20.74 13.70 -1.10
C THR A 77 20.58 12.42 -1.93
N LEU A 78 19.77 11.48 -1.45
CA LEU A 78 19.49 10.24 -2.17
C LEU A 78 18.90 10.48 -3.55
N VAL A 79 17.97 11.43 -3.70
CA VAL A 79 17.37 11.79 -4.97
C VAL A 79 18.43 12.40 -5.90
N TYR A 80 19.27 13.34 -5.42
CA TYR A 80 20.32 13.97 -6.22
C TYR A 80 21.35 12.98 -6.71
N GLU A 81 21.75 11.99 -5.91
CA GLU A 81 22.70 10.93 -6.29
C GLU A 81 22.17 10.03 -7.41
N GLN A 82 20.86 9.87 -7.52
CA GLN A 82 20.22 9.05 -8.54
C GLN A 82 19.87 9.80 -9.83
N ILE A 83 19.98 11.13 -9.82
CA ILE A 83 19.70 11.94 -11.02
C ILE A 83 20.89 11.83 -11.99
N ASN A 84 20.72 10.99 -13.00
CA ASN A 84 21.63 10.86 -14.13
C ASN A 84 20.89 11.32 -15.39
N GLY A 85 21.30 12.46 -15.98
CA GLY A 85 20.67 13.02 -17.19
C GLY A 85 20.04 14.38 -16.98
N GLY A 86 19.37 14.85 -18.03
CA GLY A 86 18.67 16.13 -18.04
C GLY A 86 17.19 16.00 -17.61
N PHE A 87 16.48 17.10 -17.73
CA PHE A 87 15.07 17.22 -17.33
C PHE A 87 14.14 16.23 -18.05
N LEU A 88 14.43 15.93 -19.34
CA LEU A 88 13.63 14.99 -20.13
C LEU A 88 14.16 13.55 -20.01
N SER A 89 15.49 13.38 -19.95
CA SER A 89 16.15 12.08 -20.01
C SER A 89 16.24 11.36 -18.65
N VAL A 90 15.98 12.06 -17.52
CA VAL A 90 16.00 11.43 -16.20
C VAL A 90 14.96 10.31 -16.10
N ASP A 91 15.40 9.16 -15.61
CA ASP A 91 14.55 7.98 -15.39
C ASP A 91 13.75 8.12 -14.08
N LEU A 92 12.51 8.60 -14.20
CA LEU A 92 11.62 8.76 -13.05
C LEU A 92 11.17 7.42 -12.45
N THR A 93 11.18 6.34 -13.23
CA THR A 93 10.78 5.01 -12.76
C THR A 93 11.85 4.45 -11.82
N LYS A 94 13.11 4.53 -12.24
CA LYS A 94 14.23 4.14 -11.39
C LYS A 94 14.30 4.98 -10.12
N LEU A 95 14.16 6.31 -10.26
CA LEU A 95 14.17 7.23 -9.13
C LEU A 95 13.04 6.90 -8.12
N ARG A 96 11.84 6.63 -8.64
CA ARG A 96 10.71 6.23 -7.81
C ARG A 96 10.99 4.94 -7.03
N GLN A 97 11.59 3.93 -7.69
CA GLN A 97 11.90 2.66 -7.06
C GLN A 97 12.90 2.84 -5.90
N VAL A 98 13.96 3.59 -6.11
CA VAL A 98 14.98 3.85 -5.07
C VAL A 98 14.39 4.54 -3.84
N ILE A 99 13.42 5.45 -4.05
CA ILE A 99 12.74 6.11 -2.94
C ILE A 99 11.78 5.15 -2.24
N LEU A 100 11.04 4.31 -2.99
CA LEU A 100 10.14 3.30 -2.42
C LEU A 100 10.87 2.21 -1.62
N ASP A 101 12.13 1.96 -1.93
CA ASP A 101 12.95 1.00 -1.18
C ASP A 101 13.35 1.51 0.22
N GLN A 102 13.06 2.78 0.54
CA GLN A 102 13.29 3.31 1.89
C GLN A 102 12.24 2.79 2.87
N PRO A 103 12.64 2.32 4.07
CA PRO A 103 11.74 1.64 5.03
C PRO A 103 10.53 2.45 5.51
N TRP A 104 10.62 3.78 5.45
CA TRP A 104 9.60 4.70 5.91
C TRP A 104 8.76 5.31 4.79
N VAL A 105 8.84 4.79 3.57
CA VAL A 105 8.12 5.34 2.42
C VAL A 105 7.00 4.40 2.00
N ASP A 106 5.76 4.86 2.15
CA ASP A 106 4.56 4.19 1.64
C ASP A 106 4.34 4.50 0.16
N GLN A 107 4.30 5.80 -0.19
CA GLN A 107 3.99 6.21 -1.56
C GLN A 107 4.89 7.34 -2.03
N VAL A 108 5.21 7.28 -3.33
CA VAL A 108 5.99 8.31 -4.02
C VAL A 108 5.28 8.74 -5.30
N SER A 109 5.11 10.04 -5.46
CA SER A 109 4.66 10.67 -6.70
C SER A 109 5.71 11.64 -7.20
N ILE A 110 6.23 11.40 -8.40
CA ILE A 110 7.24 12.27 -9.01
C ILE A 110 6.63 12.92 -10.26
N ARG A 111 6.73 14.25 -10.34
CA ARG A 111 6.25 15.03 -11.47
C ARG A 111 7.33 15.99 -11.96
N ARG A 112 7.44 16.10 -13.28
CA ARG A 112 8.26 17.15 -13.90
C ARG A 112 7.57 18.50 -13.78
N GLN A 113 8.28 19.48 -13.26
CA GLN A 113 7.84 20.87 -13.21
C GLN A 113 8.75 21.72 -14.10
N TRP A 114 8.17 22.20 -15.18
CA TRP A 114 8.89 23.01 -16.14
C TRP A 114 9.50 24.26 -15.49
N PRO A 115 10.71 24.71 -15.96
CA PRO A 115 11.49 24.17 -17.07
C PRO A 115 12.52 23.10 -16.65
N THR A 116 12.96 23.02 -15.39
CA THR A 116 14.16 22.27 -14.97
C THR A 116 14.01 21.69 -13.55
N SER A 117 12.79 21.54 -13.06
CA SER A 117 12.53 21.10 -11.68
C SER A 117 11.80 19.77 -11.65
N LEU A 118 12.04 18.99 -10.57
CA LEU A 118 11.22 17.84 -10.19
C LEU A 118 10.46 18.15 -8.91
N GLN A 119 9.18 17.79 -8.89
CA GLN A 119 8.38 17.76 -7.67
C GLN A 119 8.25 16.30 -7.24
N VAL A 120 8.78 15.98 -6.08
CA VAL A 120 8.69 14.66 -5.44
C VAL A 120 7.77 14.80 -4.22
N LYS A 121 6.62 14.12 -4.24
CA LYS A 121 5.71 14.05 -3.11
C LYS A 121 5.81 12.65 -2.49
N ILE A 122 6.08 12.60 -1.19
CA ILE A 122 6.25 11.37 -0.43
C ILE A 122 5.17 11.29 0.65
N ILE A 123 4.66 10.09 0.86
CA ILE A 123 3.79 9.73 1.98
C ILE A 123 4.58 8.73 2.82
N GLU A 124 4.72 9.03 4.11
CA GLU A 124 5.41 8.13 5.05
C GLU A 124 4.53 6.96 5.44
N GLU A 125 5.19 5.83 5.70
CA GLU A 125 4.59 4.66 6.34
C GLU A 125 4.18 4.96 7.78
N VAL A 126 3.01 4.48 8.16
CA VAL A 126 2.49 4.61 9.52
C VAL A 126 2.40 3.23 10.16
N PRO A 127 3.34 2.87 11.03
CA PRO A 127 3.25 1.63 11.78
C PRO A 127 2.08 1.67 12.76
N ILE A 128 1.24 0.65 12.73
CA ILE A 128 0.04 0.52 13.56
C ILE A 128 0.25 -0.45 14.72
N ALA A 129 1.07 -1.47 14.51
CA ALA A 129 1.32 -2.50 15.51
C ALA A 129 2.75 -3.05 15.41
N ARG A 130 3.25 -3.58 16.51
CA ARG A 130 4.47 -4.40 16.54
C ARG A 130 4.12 -5.83 16.13
N TRP A 131 5.00 -6.46 15.36
CA TRP A 131 4.82 -7.82 14.86
C TRP A 131 5.92 -8.76 15.30
N GLY A 132 5.55 -9.84 15.94
CA GLY A 132 6.51 -10.84 16.42
C GLY A 132 7.53 -10.22 17.39
N LYS A 133 8.82 -10.43 17.09
CA LYS A 133 9.91 -9.96 17.96
C LYS A 133 10.41 -8.57 17.64
N SER A 134 10.47 -8.20 16.37
CA SER A 134 11.14 -6.97 15.92
C SER A 134 10.51 -6.31 14.70
N GLY A 135 9.44 -6.86 14.14
CA GLY A 135 8.73 -6.29 13.00
C GLY A 135 7.66 -5.28 13.41
N PHE A 136 7.16 -4.55 12.40
CA PHE A 136 6.03 -3.67 12.52
C PHE A 136 5.06 -3.96 11.39
N LEU A 137 3.79 -3.62 11.59
CA LEU A 137 2.76 -3.72 10.56
C LEU A 137 2.15 -2.36 10.32
N ASN A 138 1.92 -2.05 9.05
CA ASN A 138 1.09 -0.92 8.67
C ASN A 138 -0.40 -1.29 8.74
N ARG A 139 -1.27 -0.36 8.37
CA ARG A 139 -2.72 -0.55 8.38
C ARG A 139 -3.21 -1.69 7.47
N LEU A 140 -2.45 -2.00 6.41
CA LEU A 140 -2.77 -3.06 5.47
C LEU A 140 -2.27 -4.44 5.91
N GLY A 141 -1.51 -4.51 7.03
CA GLY A 141 -0.89 -5.74 7.50
C GLY A 141 0.40 -6.09 6.78
N GLU A 142 0.99 -5.13 6.07
CA GLU A 142 2.30 -5.28 5.43
C GLU A 142 3.41 -5.11 6.47
N GLU A 143 4.46 -5.90 6.32
CA GLU A 143 5.56 -5.93 7.26
C GLU A 143 6.58 -4.82 6.95
N LEU A 144 6.78 -3.94 7.92
CA LEU A 144 7.74 -2.84 7.84
C LEU A 144 9.05 -3.21 8.55
N LYS A 145 10.16 -3.01 7.85
CA LYS A 145 11.53 -3.23 8.39
C LYS A 145 12.09 -1.92 8.92
N ILE A 146 11.65 -1.51 10.11
CA ILE A 146 12.08 -0.27 10.75
C ILE A 146 13.23 -0.57 11.71
N ALA A 147 14.39 0.05 11.51
CA ALA A 147 15.57 -0.16 12.32
C ALA A 147 15.47 0.56 13.70
N ASP A 148 15.08 1.83 13.72
CA ASP A 148 14.89 2.59 14.96
C ASP A 148 13.43 2.51 15.41
N SER A 149 13.21 1.72 16.45
CA SER A 149 11.89 1.47 17.05
C SER A 149 11.66 2.21 18.35
N SER A 150 12.55 3.08 18.77
CA SER A 150 12.53 3.72 20.11
C SER A 150 11.21 4.43 20.41
N LYS A 151 10.65 5.14 19.43
CA LYS A 151 9.38 5.86 19.53
C LYS A 151 8.12 4.99 19.36
N LEU A 152 8.29 3.71 18.96
CA LEU A 152 7.20 2.82 18.58
C LEU A 152 6.85 1.78 19.67
N GLN A 153 7.43 1.90 20.85
CA GLN A 153 7.25 0.96 21.95
C GLN A 153 5.81 0.95 22.51
N ALA A 154 5.10 2.06 22.35
CA ALA A 154 3.69 2.19 22.79
C ALA A 154 2.68 1.51 21.85
N LEU A 155 3.11 1.07 20.67
CA LEU A 155 2.23 0.38 19.73
C LEU A 155 1.80 -1.00 20.27
N PRO A 156 0.56 -1.44 19.97
CA PRO A 156 0.08 -2.76 20.35
C PRO A 156 0.95 -3.87 19.76
N VAL A 157 1.04 -4.98 20.44
CA VAL A 157 1.83 -6.14 20.03
C VAL A 157 0.90 -7.18 19.40
N LEU A 158 1.22 -7.62 18.21
CA LEU A 158 0.53 -8.73 17.55
C LEU A 158 1.47 -9.94 17.49
N ARG A 159 1.03 -11.06 18.03
CA ARG A 159 1.80 -12.31 18.05
C ARG A 159 0.98 -13.46 17.49
N SER A 160 1.56 -14.20 16.59
CA SER A 160 0.98 -15.43 16.09
C SER A 160 2.05 -16.47 15.85
N ASP A 161 1.77 -17.69 16.30
CA ASP A 161 2.58 -18.87 15.95
C ASP A 161 2.13 -19.45 14.59
N TYR A 162 1.05 -18.90 14.00
CA TYR A 162 0.37 -19.47 12.86
C TYR A 162 -0.51 -18.43 12.15
N GLY A 163 -0.43 -18.38 10.82
CA GLY A 163 -1.15 -17.43 10.00
C GLY A 163 -0.30 -16.27 9.49
N THR A 164 -0.93 -15.35 8.78
CA THR A 164 -0.26 -14.22 8.12
C THR A 164 -0.38 -12.92 8.92
N SER A 165 0.52 -11.99 8.67
CA SER A 165 0.48 -10.64 9.23
C SER A 165 -0.82 -9.90 8.86
N LEU A 166 -1.30 -10.11 7.61
CA LEU A 166 -2.56 -9.57 7.13
C LEU A 166 -3.76 -10.06 7.95
N GLU A 167 -3.86 -11.38 8.19
CA GLU A 167 -4.94 -11.95 9.02
C GLU A 167 -4.91 -11.39 10.43
N MET A 168 -3.72 -11.27 11.03
CA MET A 168 -3.55 -10.71 12.36
C MET A 168 -3.98 -9.25 12.43
N MET A 169 -3.61 -8.43 11.44
CA MET A 169 -4.01 -7.03 11.38
C MET A 169 -5.53 -6.88 11.20
N GLN A 170 -6.15 -7.68 10.34
CA GLN A 170 -7.61 -7.67 10.15
C GLN A 170 -8.35 -8.04 11.43
N GLN A 171 -7.88 -9.07 12.14
CA GLN A 171 -8.47 -9.48 13.43
C GLN A 171 -8.26 -8.42 14.52
N TYR A 172 -7.07 -7.82 14.58
CA TYR A 172 -6.78 -6.71 15.48
C TYR A 172 -7.76 -5.54 15.27
N GLN A 173 -7.92 -5.08 14.04
CA GLN A 173 -8.82 -3.98 13.71
C GLN A 173 -10.28 -4.30 14.07
N SER A 174 -10.74 -5.51 13.74
CA SER A 174 -12.09 -5.97 14.07
C SER A 174 -12.32 -6.02 15.56
N MET A 175 -11.38 -6.60 16.32
CA MET A 175 -11.50 -6.71 17.78
C MET A 175 -11.39 -5.36 18.47
N ALA A 176 -10.48 -4.50 18.04
CA ALA A 176 -10.34 -3.14 18.56
C ALA A 176 -11.61 -2.32 18.36
N GLN A 177 -12.25 -2.44 17.19
CA GLN A 177 -13.53 -1.79 16.91
C GLN A 177 -14.67 -2.33 17.81
N LEU A 178 -14.72 -3.64 18.04
CA LEU A 178 -15.74 -4.26 18.90
C LEU A 178 -15.53 -3.93 20.38
N LEU A 179 -14.29 -3.70 20.82
CA LEU A 179 -13.96 -3.32 22.19
C LEU A 179 -14.07 -1.81 22.44
N ALA A 180 -14.04 -0.98 21.40
CA ALA A 180 -14.07 0.48 21.53
C ALA A 180 -15.22 1.00 22.42
N PRO A 181 -16.48 0.51 22.35
CA PRO A 181 -17.56 0.95 23.22
C PRO A 181 -17.31 0.66 24.70
N THR A 182 -16.54 -0.39 25.02
CA THR A 182 -16.25 -0.78 26.41
C THR A 182 -15.21 0.11 27.10
N GLY A 183 -14.52 0.98 26.34
CA GLY A 183 -13.39 1.78 26.82
C GLY A 183 -12.10 0.97 27.04
N LEU A 184 -12.11 -0.34 26.77
CA LEU A 184 -10.92 -1.17 26.87
C LEU A 184 -10.06 -1.06 25.62
N LYS A 185 -8.83 -0.59 25.76
CA LYS A 185 -7.88 -0.46 24.68
C LYS A 185 -7.02 -1.73 24.59
N LEU A 186 -6.99 -2.34 23.42
CA LEU A 186 -6.21 -3.53 23.13
C LEU A 186 -4.73 -3.16 23.01
N VAL A 187 -3.86 -3.80 23.81
CA VAL A 187 -2.40 -3.60 23.79
C VAL A 187 -1.63 -4.84 23.34
N GLU A 188 -2.22 -6.02 23.47
CA GLU A 188 -1.63 -7.24 22.91
C GLU A 188 -2.73 -8.17 22.36
N LEU A 189 -2.51 -8.67 21.15
CA LEU A 189 -3.32 -9.70 20.54
C LEU A 189 -2.45 -10.90 20.22
N GLN A 190 -2.81 -12.04 20.76
CA GLN A 190 -2.09 -13.29 20.56
C GLN A 190 -3.00 -14.36 19.95
N ARG A 191 -2.46 -15.10 18.98
CA ARG A 191 -3.03 -16.34 18.45
C ARG A 191 -2.03 -17.45 18.67
N ASP A 192 -2.43 -18.46 19.43
CA ASP A 192 -1.57 -19.60 19.73
C ASP A 192 -1.52 -20.62 18.56
N ASN A 193 -0.67 -21.64 18.71
CA ASN A 193 -0.48 -22.73 17.74
C ASN A 193 -1.73 -23.59 17.53
N LEU A 194 -2.71 -23.55 18.45
CA LEU A 194 -4.00 -24.22 18.33
C LEU A 194 -5.07 -23.31 17.68
N GLY A 195 -4.72 -22.07 17.33
CA GLY A 195 -5.59 -21.08 16.74
C GLY A 195 -6.52 -20.39 17.76
N ALA A 196 -6.26 -20.48 19.05
CA ALA A 196 -7.02 -19.77 20.07
C ALA A 196 -6.49 -18.32 20.24
N TRP A 197 -7.45 -17.41 20.45
CA TRP A 197 -7.20 -15.99 20.56
C TRP A 197 -7.24 -15.51 21.99
N ARG A 198 -6.30 -14.64 22.31
CA ARG A 198 -6.19 -13.92 23.56
C ARG A 198 -5.95 -12.43 23.29
N VAL A 199 -6.60 -11.59 24.08
CA VAL A 199 -6.43 -10.14 24.07
C VAL A 199 -5.98 -9.71 25.45
N ASP A 200 -4.95 -8.87 25.52
CA ASP A 200 -4.60 -8.17 26.75
C ASP A 200 -4.86 -6.66 26.53
N THR A 201 -5.42 -6.02 27.55
CA THR A 201 -5.85 -4.61 27.48
C THR A 201 -4.91 -3.70 28.27
N GLU A 202 -4.92 -2.41 27.95
CA GLU A 202 -4.12 -1.38 28.67
C GLU A 202 -4.43 -1.32 30.16
N SER A 203 -5.67 -1.65 30.56
CA SER A 203 -6.09 -1.74 31.96
C SER A 203 -5.58 -2.99 32.69
N GLY A 204 -4.89 -3.89 32.01
CA GLY A 204 -4.36 -5.14 32.55
C GLY A 204 -5.37 -6.27 32.60
N VAL A 205 -6.55 -6.12 32.00
CA VAL A 205 -7.55 -7.20 31.89
C VAL A 205 -7.24 -8.07 30.68
N GLY A 206 -7.08 -9.37 30.88
CA GLY A 206 -6.95 -10.36 29.81
C GLY A 206 -8.30 -10.91 29.37
N LEU A 207 -8.54 -11.06 28.06
CA LEU A 207 -9.71 -11.68 27.47
C LEU A 207 -9.31 -12.99 26.76
N VAL A 208 -9.85 -14.13 27.20
CA VAL A 208 -9.63 -15.43 26.57
C VAL A 208 -10.81 -15.74 25.66
N LEU A 209 -10.60 -15.69 24.34
CA LEU A 209 -11.66 -15.80 23.34
C LEU A 209 -11.82 -17.22 22.79
N GLY A 210 -10.71 -18.01 22.76
CA GLY A 210 -10.69 -19.29 22.05
C GLY A 210 -10.72 -19.14 20.54
N ARG A 211 -11.18 -20.16 19.81
CA ARG A 211 -11.03 -20.24 18.35
C ARG A 211 -12.19 -19.67 17.53
N ASN A 212 -13.41 -19.86 18.02
CA ASN A 212 -14.62 -19.68 17.19
C ASN A 212 -15.51 -18.56 17.71
N LYS A 213 -16.33 -17.97 16.81
CA LYS A 213 -17.39 -17.02 17.16
C LYS A 213 -16.89 -15.78 17.91
N LEU A 214 -15.72 -15.27 17.50
CA LEU A 214 -15.05 -14.18 18.20
C LEU A 214 -15.91 -12.92 18.28
N VAL A 215 -16.57 -12.55 17.19
CA VAL A 215 -17.47 -11.39 17.13
C VAL A 215 -18.66 -11.53 18.08
N GLU A 216 -19.32 -12.69 18.09
CA GLU A 216 -20.46 -12.95 18.99
C GLU A 216 -20.03 -12.86 20.46
N LYS A 217 -18.87 -13.42 20.78
CA LYS A 217 -18.30 -13.41 22.14
C LYS A 217 -17.96 -12.01 22.60
N LEU A 218 -17.33 -11.21 21.75
CA LEU A 218 -16.98 -9.82 22.08
C LEU A 218 -18.22 -8.95 22.21
N ARG A 219 -19.24 -9.12 21.36
CA ARG A 219 -20.52 -8.41 21.52
C ARG A 219 -21.22 -8.76 22.82
N ARG A 220 -21.30 -10.06 23.16
CA ARG A 220 -21.86 -10.48 24.45
C ARG A 220 -21.06 -9.94 25.62
N PHE A 221 -19.74 -9.95 25.53
CA PHE A 221 -18.88 -9.36 26.55
C PHE A 221 -19.19 -7.87 26.73
N ALA A 222 -19.31 -7.10 25.66
CA ALA A 222 -19.61 -5.67 25.71
C ALA A 222 -20.93 -5.40 26.47
N LEU A 223 -21.97 -6.19 26.20
CA LEU A 223 -23.26 -6.09 26.93
C LEU A 223 -23.10 -6.34 28.42
N VAL A 224 -22.39 -7.41 28.81
CA VAL A 224 -22.14 -7.73 30.24
C VAL A 224 -21.25 -6.67 30.87
N TRP A 225 -20.27 -6.15 30.13
CA TRP A 225 -19.40 -5.09 30.59
C TRP A 225 -20.17 -3.82 30.94
N GLU A 226 -21.05 -3.38 30.08
CA GLU A 226 -21.89 -2.21 30.29
C GLU A 226 -22.94 -2.42 31.40
N SER A 227 -23.43 -3.66 31.62
CA SER A 227 -24.44 -3.97 32.65
C SER A 227 -23.91 -3.87 34.08
N GLY A 228 -22.60 -3.61 34.27
CA GLY A 228 -22.04 -3.35 35.60
C GLY A 228 -20.66 -3.98 35.84
N LEU A 229 -20.19 -4.91 35.01
CA LEU A 229 -18.87 -5.53 35.19
C LEU A 229 -17.73 -4.48 35.10
N ASN A 230 -17.90 -3.43 34.35
CA ASN A 230 -16.96 -2.29 34.22
C ASN A 230 -16.63 -1.62 35.57
N ARG A 231 -17.56 -1.61 36.51
CA ARG A 231 -17.37 -1.07 37.88
C ARG A 231 -16.28 -1.79 38.64
N GLN A 232 -16.03 -3.05 38.27
CA GLN A 232 -15.04 -3.92 38.92
C GLN A 232 -13.72 -4.01 38.15
N LEU A 233 -13.48 -3.15 37.18
CA LEU A 233 -12.31 -3.16 36.28
C LEU A 233 -10.99 -3.40 37.02
N ASN A 234 -10.76 -2.67 38.12
CA ASN A 234 -9.51 -2.76 38.88
C ASN A 234 -9.29 -4.11 39.58
N ASN A 235 -10.34 -4.87 39.76
CA ASN A 235 -10.35 -6.15 40.47
C ASN A 235 -10.25 -7.35 39.54
N ILE A 236 -10.48 -7.14 38.26
CA ILE A 236 -10.49 -8.19 37.24
C ILE A 236 -9.08 -8.47 36.74
N LYS A 237 -8.70 -9.77 36.73
CA LYS A 237 -7.46 -10.25 36.12
C LYS A 237 -7.69 -10.75 34.68
N THR A 238 -8.71 -11.64 34.55
CA THR A 238 -8.99 -12.27 33.25
C THR A 238 -10.48 -12.57 33.10
N ILE A 239 -11.00 -12.43 31.89
CA ILE A 239 -12.34 -12.78 31.50
C ILE A 239 -12.29 -13.89 30.46
N ASP A 240 -12.85 -15.05 30.78
CA ASP A 240 -12.89 -16.18 29.84
C ASP A 240 -14.23 -16.20 29.09
N LEU A 241 -14.16 -15.97 27.77
CA LEU A 241 -15.30 -15.93 26.86
C LEU A 241 -15.49 -17.22 26.07
N ARG A 242 -14.81 -18.30 26.44
CA ARG A 242 -14.92 -19.59 25.73
C ARG A 242 -16.27 -20.24 25.91
N TYR A 243 -16.96 -19.93 26.99
CA TYR A 243 -18.28 -20.48 27.31
C TYR A 243 -19.35 -20.03 26.30
N PRO A 244 -20.24 -20.93 25.85
CA PRO A 244 -21.24 -20.59 24.81
C PRO A 244 -22.30 -19.59 25.32
N ASN A 245 -22.74 -19.68 26.58
CA ASN A 245 -23.86 -18.90 27.11
C ASN A 245 -23.47 -17.92 28.23
N GLY A 246 -22.18 -17.68 28.46
CA GLY A 246 -21.73 -16.86 29.56
C GLY A 246 -20.28 -16.42 29.42
N LEU A 247 -19.75 -15.94 30.52
CA LEU A 247 -18.34 -15.66 30.70
C LEU A 247 -17.95 -16.02 32.15
N ALA A 248 -16.67 -16.33 32.35
CA ALA A 248 -16.12 -16.51 33.68
C ALA A 248 -15.12 -15.39 33.99
N VAL A 249 -15.15 -14.85 35.19
CA VAL A 249 -14.26 -13.79 35.64
C VAL A 249 -13.28 -14.35 36.64
N ALA A 250 -12.01 -14.24 36.36
CA ALA A 250 -10.93 -14.45 37.31
C ALA A 250 -10.54 -13.10 37.93
N TRP A 251 -10.61 -13.05 39.23
CA TRP A 251 -10.29 -11.86 40.03
C TRP A 251 -8.80 -11.81 40.35
N LYS A 252 -8.28 -10.64 40.65
CA LYS A 252 -6.92 -10.49 41.16
C LYS A 252 -6.82 -11.11 42.56
N ASP A 253 -5.66 -11.62 42.95
CA ASP A 253 -5.44 -12.31 44.18
C ASP A 253 -5.76 -11.42 45.41
N GLY A 254 -6.45 -12.00 46.42
CA GLY A 254 -6.84 -11.29 47.64
C GLY A 254 -8.20 -10.58 47.59
N ILE A 255 -8.91 -10.64 46.48
CA ILE A 255 -10.24 -10.03 46.33
C ILE A 255 -11.32 -11.09 46.45
N LEU A 256 -12.02 -11.12 47.57
CA LEU A 256 -13.24 -11.92 47.76
C LEU A 256 -14.42 -11.15 47.16
N VAL A 257 -14.73 -11.37 45.90
CA VAL A 257 -15.94 -10.84 45.25
C VAL A 257 -17.04 -11.84 45.50
N GLY A 258 -17.84 -11.60 46.53
CA GLY A 258 -18.99 -12.51 46.80
C GLY A 258 -19.62 -12.47 48.17
N ALA A 259 -19.37 -11.47 49.00
CA ALA A 259 -20.00 -11.41 50.34
C ALA A 259 -20.78 -10.11 50.58
N GLN A 260 -21.57 -9.66 49.61
CA GLN A 260 -22.64 -8.69 49.85
C GLN A 260 -23.92 -9.11 49.12
N LEU A 261 -24.36 -10.33 49.37
CA LEU A 261 -25.77 -10.67 49.24
C LEU A 261 -26.38 -10.49 50.62
N ASN A 262 -27.00 -9.31 50.81
CA ASN A 262 -28.06 -9.02 51.74
C ASN A 262 -28.19 -9.95 52.97
N THR A 263 -27.49 -9.62 54.02
CA THR A 263 -28.02 -9.88 55.35
C THR A 263 -28.79 -8.62 55.76
N GLU A 264 -29.97 -8.38 55.18
CA GLU A 264 -31.00 -7.67 55.92
C GLU A 264 -31.37 -8.56 57.07
N GLU A 265 -30.78 -8.32 58.22
CA GLU A 265 -31.28 -8.79 59.50
C GLU A 265 -32.72 -8.33 59.66
N ASN A 266 -33.62 -9.28 59.51
CA ASN A 266 -35.00 -9.13 59.91
C ASN A 266 -35.03 -9.17 61.46
N PRO A 267 -35.30 -8.06 62.17
CA PRO A 267 -35.37 -8.11 63.64
C PRO A 267 -36.62 -8.92 64.03
N VAL A 268 -36.38 -10.12 64.48
CA VAL A 268 -37.41 -10.94 65.15
C VAL A 268 -37.98 -10.14 66.31
N ARG A 269 -39.19 -9.61 66.13
CA ARG A 269 -40.02 -9.07 67.21
C ARG A 269 -40.31 -10.22 68.25
N SER A 270 -39.61 -10.13 69.35
CA SER A 270 -39.99 -10.89 70.54
C SER A 270 -41.32 -10.34 71.04
N VAL A 271 -42.40 -11.15 70.90
CA VAL A 271 -43.68 -10.93 71.57
C VAL A 271 -43.54 -11.61 72.88
N LYS A 272 -43.44 -10.82 73.98
CA LYS A 272 -43.74 -11.24 75.31
C LYS A 272 -45.28 -11.27 75.49
N GLY A 273 -45.81 -12.40 75.90
CA GLY A 273 -47.13 -12.59 76.47
C GLY A 273 -47.07 -13.83 77.34
#